data_dd4d0b6fdb56b7acefbc62c17c1abacb
#
_entry.id   dd4d0b6fdb56b7acefbc62c17c1abacb
#
_cell.length_a   1.000
_cell.length_b   1.000
_cell.length_c   1.000
_cell.angle_alpha   90.00
_cell.angle_beta   90.00
_cell.angle_gamma   90.00
#
_symmetry.space_group_name_H-M   'P 1'
#
loop_
_entity.id
_entity.type
_entity.pdbx_description
1 polymer ?
#
loop_
_entity_poly.entity_id
_entity_poly.type
_entity_poly.pdbx_seq_one_letter_code
_entity_poly.pdbx_strand_id
1 'polypeptide(L)'
;MKPIIPIMLALLIALTACGQPQALEPPAADAAPAPPAESEPDPVSVCTVAEGITFSLLQSVYPPGVERLTMVMDNRSDFELCHGEYVAFQQYAGGQWQTLAYAAGDVLFRDVARILQPHRAEQFTIDAGLLARPLEEGLYRVSGDAQMWLNSEEPAFHEPVPGWQVEFRVAAEAPPEPDYALFIHGQPVSGMEPIQIVFLNSTGEQAHVLDIPHLERMTEGGAWEEVPYREQAGFCGTPSSMPPNGRIWSEDPAALWGTLEPGLYRLRYAVGPTEKTEGEAAGQFTVGAPEVCGLPLAEGA
;
A
#
# COMPACT_ATOMS: atom_id res chain seq x y z
N MET A 1 -31.10 26.22 -55.14
CA MET A 1 -30.32 26.03 -56.43
C MET A 1 -29.62 24.69 -56.30
N LYS A 2 -29.78 23.87 -57.34
CA LYS A 2 -29.53 22.42 -57.41
C LYS A 2 -28.05 22.01 -57.42
N PRO A 3 -27.77 20.74 -57.18
CA PRO A 3 -26.44 20.17 -57.00
C PRO A 3 -25.77 19.78 -58.32
N ILE A 4 -24.48 19.60 -58.30
CA ILE A 4 -23.73 18.98 -59.39
C ILE A 4 -22.92 17.81 -58.84
N ILE A 5 -23.27 16.64 -59.32
CA ILE A 5 -22.52 15.38 -59.29
C ILE A 5 -21.69 15.30 -60.59
N PRO A 6 -20.50 14.80 -60.59
CA PRO A 6 -20.09 13.88 -61.65
C PRO A 6 -19.38 12.62 -61.09
N ILE A 7 -19.93 11.46 -61.39
CA ILE A 7 -19.59 10.55 -62.49
C ILE A 7 -18.25 9.80 -62.32
N MET A 8 -18.49 8.52 -62.12
CA MET A 8 -17.63 7.35 -62.31
C MET A 8 -16.59 7.44 -63.44
N LEU A 9 -15.44 6.82 -63.16
CA LEU A 9 -14.65 6.17 -64.22
C LEU A 9 -14.13 4.83 -63.68
N ALA A 10 -14.77 3.74 -64.12
CA ALA A 10 -14.27 2.37 -63.96
C ALA A 10 -13.20 2.13 -65.01
N LEU A 11 -12.04 1.67 -64.64
CA LEU A 11 -11.06 1.14 -65.60
C LEU A 11 -10.79 -0.35 -65.25
N LEU A 12 -11.32 -1.20 -66.11
CA LEU A 12 -10.98 -2.61 -66.23
C LEU A 12 -9.58 -2.72 -66.82
N ILE A 13 -8.67 -3.42 -66.16
CA ILE A 13 -7.44 -3.94 -66.77
C ILE A 13 -7.44 -5.46 -66.62
N ALA A 14 -7.42 -6.10 -67.77
CA ALA A 14 -7.45 -7.55 -67.94
C ALA A 14 -6.13 -8.22 -67.57
N LEU A 15 -6.29 -9.47 -67.14
CA LEU A 15 -5.27 -10.46 -66.85
C LEU A 15 -4.27 -10.68 -67.99
N THR A 16 -3.02 -10.78 -67.62
CA THR A 16 -2.02 -11.61 -68.29
C THR A 16 -1.38 -12.53 -67.27
N ALA A 17 -1.69 -13.79 -67.34
CA ALA A 17 -1.05 -14.87 -66.63
C ALA A 17 0.37 -15.09 -67.21
N CYS A 18 1.40 -14.80 -66.43
CA CYS A 18 2.73 -15.31 -66.64
C CYS A 18 3.09 -16.16 -65.44
N GLY A 19 3.36 -17.45 -65.66
CA GLY A 19 3.79 -18.36 -64.65
C GLY A 19 5.09 -17.91 -63.98
N GLN A 20 5.03 -17.74 -62.69
CA GLN A 20 6.22 -17.58 -61.86
C GLN A 20 6.82 -18.96 -61.56
N PRO A 21 8.15 -19.09 -61.65
CA PRO A 21 8.81 -20.29 -61.17
C PRO A 21 8.68 -20.38 -59.65
N GLN A 22 8.24 -21.52 -59.17
CA GLN A 22 8.26 -21.83 -57.71
C GLN A 22 9.69 -21.70 -57.20
N ALA A 23 9.93 -20.68 -56.39
CA ALA A 23 11.09 -20.60 -55.55
C ALA A 23 10.96 -21.70 -54.50
N LEU A 24 11.94 -22.61 -54.45
CA LEU A 24 12.10 -23.55 -53.33
C LEU A 24 12.25 -22.72 -52.04
N GLU A 25 11.28 -22.87 -51.13
CA GLU A 25 11.41 -22.35 -49.78
C GLU A 25 12.69 -22.94 -49.15
N PRO A 26 13.58 -22.11 -48.59
CA PRO A 26 14.68 -22.63 -47.81
C PRO A 26 14.09 -23.35 -46.59
N PRO A 27 14.74 -24.47 -46.14
CA PRO A 27 14.27 -25.17 -44.94
C PRO A 27 14.18 -24.18 -43.78
N ALA A 28 13.03 -24.23 -43.08
CA ALA A 28 12.80 -23.45 -41.88
C ALA A 28 13.99 -23.66 -40.93
N ALA A 29 14.77 -22.62 -40.73
CA ALA A 29 15.83 -22.64 -39.69
C ALA A 29 15.09 -22.94 -38.39
N ASP A 30 15.50 -23.99 -37.68
CA ASP A 30 15.07 -24.26 -36.32
C ASP A 30 15.24 -22.97 -35.52
N ALA A 31 14.13 -22.33 -35.22
CA ALA A 31 14.13 -21.17 -34.34
C ALA A 31 14.66 -21.65 -32.99
N ALA A 32 15.78 -21.11 -32.59
CA ALA A 32 16.33 -21.36 -31.26
C ALA A 32 15.22 -21.12 -30.22
N PRO A 33 15.06 -21.99 -29.23
CA PRO A 33 14.06 -21.78 -28.19
C PRO A 33 14.25 -20.39 -27.60
N ALA A 34 13.14 -19.63 -27.51
CA ALA A 34 13.15 -18.33 -26.87
C ALA A 34 13.76 -18.46 -25.47
N PRO A 35 14.61 -17.55 -25.04
CA PRO A 35 15.15 -17.58 -23.69
C PRO A 35 13.94 -17.64 -22.71
N PRO A 36 14.06 -18.41 -21.62
CA PRO A 36 13.01 -18.46 -20.62
C PRO A 36 12.67 -17.03 -20.20
N ALA A 37 11.38 -16.72 -20.17
CA ALA A 37 10.92 -15.42 -19.68
C ALA A 37 11.50 -15.23 -18.27
N GLU A 38 12.27 -14.18 -18.08
CA GLU A 38 12.75 -13.81 -16.75
C GLU A 38 11.51 -13.63 -15.86
N SER A 39 11.45 -14.38 -14.77
CA SER A 39 10.36 -14.25 -13.80
C SER A 39 10.42 -12.84 -13.23
N GLU A 40 9.26 -12.17 -13.20
CA GLU A 40 9.16 -10.87 -12.52
C GLU A 40 9.60 -11.01 -11.06
N PRO A 41 10.35 -10.02 -10.53
CA PRO A 41 10.75 -10.02 -9.12
C PRO A 41 9.54 -9.97 -8.19
N ASP A 42 9.70 -10.43 -6.96
CA ASP A 42 8.70 -10.24 -5.92
C ASP A 42 8.61 -8.75 -5.52
N PRO A 43 7.41 -8.22 -5.25
CA PRO A 43 7.22 -6.82 -4.91
C PRO A 43 7.80 -6.48 -3.52
N VAL A 44 8.46 -5.33 -3.42
CA VAL A 44 8.95 -4.74 -2.17
C VAL A 44 7.92 -3.73 -1.66
N SER A 45 6.96 -4.19 -0.86
CA SER A 45 5.85 -3.38 -0.36
C SER A 45 6.17 -2.51 0.86
N VAL A 46 7.40 -2.59 1.37
CA VAL A 46 7.90 -1.79 2.50
C VAL A 46 9.20 -1.11 2.09
N CYS A 47 9.30 0.19 2.31
CA CYS A 47 10.49 1.00 2.05
C CYS A 47 10.94 1.68 3.35
N THR A 48 12.20 1.49 3.73
CA THR A 48 12.83 2.26 4.81
C THR A 48 13.67 3.37 4.17
N VAL A 49 13.29 4.62 4.38
CA VAL A 49 13.97 5.78 3.78
C VAL A 49 15.08 6.34 4.68
N ALA A 50 14.93 6.16 5.99
CA ALA A 50 15.91 6.51 7.01
C ALA A 50 15.72 5.63 8.24
N GLU A 51 16.65 5.66 9.17
CA GLU A 51 16.49 4.94 10.45
C GLU A 51 15.19 5.40 11.15
N GLY A 52 14.34 4.44 11.45
CA GLY A 52 13.04 4.68 12.10
C GLY A 52 11.94 5.24 11.20
N ILE A 53 12.17 5.43 9.88
CA ILE A 53 11.13 5.94 8.97
C ILE A 53 10.83 4.91 7.88
N THR A 54 9.59 4.41 7.87
CA THR A 54 9.13 3.41 6.91
C THR A 54 7.85 3.82 6.21
N PHE A 55 7.74 3.42 4.95
CA PHE A 55 6.54 3.51 4.13
C PHE A 55 6.13 2.09 3.75
N SER A 56 4.89 1.71 3.99
CA SER A 56 4.41 0.37 3.68
C SER A 56 2.99 0.42 3.13
N LEU A 57 2.75 -0.34 2.05
CA LEU A 57 1.39 -0.60 1.59
C LEU A 57 0.68 -1.57 2.54
N LEU A 58 -0.63 -1.42 2.68
CA LEU A 58 -1.45 -2.30 3.52
C LEU A 58 -1.40 -3.75 3.03
N GLN A 59 -1.26 -3.96 1.73
CA GLN A 59 -1.01 -5.27 1.12
C GLN A 59 -0.05 -5.15 -0.06
N SER A 60 0.59 -6.27 -0.43
CA SER A 60 1.55 -6.32 -1.54
C SER A 60 0.92 -6.76 -2.88
N VAL A 61 -0.31 -7.28 -2.85
CA VAL A 61 -1.02 -7.76 -4.05
C VAL A 61 -2.44 -7.22 -4.06
N TYR A 62 -2.85 -6.64 -5.16
CA TYR A 62 -4.15 -5.98 -5.37
C TYR A 62 -4.89 -6.56 -6.56
N PRO A 63 -6.23 -6.49 -6.60
CA PRO A 63 -7.02 -6.90 -7.77
C PRO A 63 -6.86 -5.89 -8.92
N PRO A 64 -7.08 -6.31 -10.18
CA PRO A 64 -7.14 -5.40 -11.32
C PRO A 64 -8.20 -4.32 -11.14
N GLY A 65 -7.88 -3.11 -11.62
CA GLY A 65 -8.77 -1.97 -11.50
C GLY A 65 -8.85 -1.37 -10.11
N VAL A 66 -7.94 -1.72 -9.19
CA VAL A 66 -7.85 -1.04 -7.88
C VAL A 66 -7.68 0.47 -8.10
N GLU A 67 -8.54 1.26 -7.46
CA GLU A 67 -8.53 2.72 -7.59
C GLU A 67 -7.82 3.40 -6.43
N ARG A 68 -7.70 2.73 -5.28
CA ARG A 68 -7.06 3.28 -4.07
C ARG A 68 -6.12 2.26 -3.46
N LEU A 69 -4.98 2.74 -2.99
CA LEU A 69 -4.01 1.97 -2.23
C LEU A 69 -3.82 2.65 -0.88
N THR A 70 -3.94 1.90 0.20
CA THR A 70 -3.68 2.42 1.54
C THR A 70 -2.22 2.18 1.89
N MET A 71 -1.52 3.27 2.22
CA MET A 71 -0.15 3.26 2.69
C MET A 71 -0.08 3.77 4.12
N VAL A 72 0.78 3.16 4.91
CA VAL A 72 1.16 3.63 6.25
C VAL A 72 2.53 4.28 6.16
N MET A 73 2.62 5.50 6.67
CA MET A 73 3.87 6.19 6.95
C MET A 73 4.13 6.08 8.44
N ASP A 74 5.23 5.42 8.82
CA ASP A 74 5.60 5.15 10.21
C ASP A 74 6.91 5.90 10.52
N ASN A 75 6.82 6.93 11.35
CA ASN A 75 7.95 7.75 11.79
C ASN A 75 8.28 7.47 13.27
N ARG A 76 9.29 6.65 13.51
CA ARG A 76 9.81 6.32 14.85
C ARG A 76 11.02 7.17 15.22
N SER A 77 11.45 8.06 14.34
CA SER A 77 12.59 8.95 14.58
C SER A 77 12.19 10.12 15.46
N ASP A 78 13.19 10.86 15.93
CA ASP A 78 13.03 12.10 16.67
C ASP A 78 12.81 13.32 15.75
N PHE A 79 12.70 13.11 14.43
CA PHE A 79 12.60 14.18 13.43
C PHE A 79 11.19 14.26 12.85
N GLU A 80 10.78 15.45 12.44
CA GLU A 80 9.59 15.63 11.62
C GLU A 80 9.87 15.15 10.19
N LEU A 81 8.92 14.43 9.60
CA LEU A 81 8.96 14.03 8.21
C LEU A 81 8.01 14.92 7.40
N CYS A 82 8.54 15.67 6.47
CA CYS A 82 7.77 16.45 5.51
C CYS A 82 7.64 15.67 4.20
N HIS A 83 6.42 15.54 3.67
CA HIS A 83 6.16 14.91 2.39
C HIS A 83 5.10 15.65 1.60
N GLY A 84 5.14 15.51 0.26
CA GLY A 84 4.14 16.06 -0.64
C GLY A 84 2.96 15.11 -0.88
N GLU A 85 1.97 15.58 -1.63
CA GLU A 85 0.84 14.76 -2.09
C GLU A 85 1.13 14.09 -3.45
N TYR A 86 2.18 14.51 -4.15
CA TYR A 86 2.53 13.96 -5.45
C TYR A 86 3.08 12.53 -5.34
N VAL A 87 2.53 11.63 -6.15
CA VAL A 87 2.96 10.23 -6.26
C VAL A 87 3.19 9.90 -7.72
N ALA A 88 4.32 9.32 -8.05
CA ALA A 88 4.58 8.79 -9.39
C ALA A 88 4.27 7.29 -9.44
N PHE A 89 3.52 6.87 -10.46
CA PHE A 89 3.26 5.45 -10.74
C PHE A 89 4.15 4.96 -11.86
N GLN A 90 4.67 3.73 -11.72
CA GLN A 90 5.43 3.06 -12.76
C GLN A 90 4.99 1.58 -12.86
N GLN A 91 5.02 1.05 -14.07
CA GLN A 91 4.80 -0.38 -14.35
C GLN A 91 6.11 -1.01 -14.78
N TYR A 92 6.39 -2.21 -14.32
CA TYR A 92 7.52 -3.00 -14.78
C TYR A 92 7.11 -3.73 -16.07
N ALA A 93 7.74 -3.40 -17.20
CA ALA A 93 7.46 -4.00 -18.49
C ALA A 93 8.74 -4.07 -19.34
N GLY A 94 8.99 -5.20 -19.96
CA GLY A 94 10.17 -5.40 -20.81
C GLY A 94 11.50 -5.22 -20.07
N GLY A 95 11.57 -5.59 -18.80
CA GLY A 95 12.79 -5.47 -17.98
C GLY A 95 13.06 -4.06 -17.45
N GLN A 96 12.12 -3.12 -17.59
CA GLN A 96 12.29 -1.72 -17.19
C GLN A 96 11.05 -1.14 -16.54
N TRP A 97 11.25 -0.15 -15.66
CA TRP A 97 10.18 0.64 -15.08
C TRP A 97 9.72 1.74 -16.05
N GLN A 98 8.44 1.76 -16.37
CA GLN A 98 7.82 2.72 -17.27
C GLN A 98 6.83 3.59 -16.51
N THR A 99 6.99 4.91 -16.58
CA THR A 99 6.09 5.84 -15.90
C THR A 99 4.70 5.82 -16.53
N LEU A 100 3.68 5.74 -15.70
CA LEU A 100 2.29 5.81 -16.10
C LEU A 100 1.82 7.26 -16.14
N ALA A 101 1.00 7.58 -17.14
CA ALA A 101 0.41 8.91 -17.26
C ALA A 101 -0.85 9.01 -16.39
N TYR A 102 -1.08 10.18 -15.83
CA TYR A 102 -2.35 10.55 -15.24
C TYR A 102 -3.41 10.88 -16.31
N ALA A 103 -4.68 10.71 -15.96
CA ALA A 103 -5.79 11.06 -16.84
C ALA A 103 -5.76 12.56 -17.14
N ALA A 104 -5.89 12.90 -18.42
CA ALA A 104 -5.91 14.23 -19.03
C ALA A 104 -5.46 15.44 -18.18
N GLY A 105 -4.30 15.89 -18.44
CA GLY A 105 -3.84 17.29 -18.49
C GLY A 105 -3.57 17.98 -17.16
N ASP A 106 -4.40 17.90 -16.15
CA ASP A 106 -4.28 18.73 -14.96
C ASP A 106 -4.74 18.00 -13.69
N VAL A 107 -4.15 16.85 -13.39
CA VAL A 107 -4.20 16.38 -12.00
C VAL A 107 -3.34 17.37 -11.19
N LEU A 108 -4.00 18.36 -10.61
CA LEU A 108 -3.35 19.33 -9.74
C LEU A 108 -3.14 18.66 -8.39
N PHE A 109 -1.95 18.12 -8.18
CA PHE A 109 -1.48 17.87 -6.82
C PHE A 109 -1.31 19.22 -6.13
N ARG A 110 -1.86 19.34 -4.93
CA ARG A 110 -1.63 20.55 -4.15
C ARG A 110 -0.16 20.56 -3.75
N ASP A 111 0.49 21.68 -3.95
CA ASP A 111 1.82 21.93 -3.41
C ASP A 111 1.70 22.22 -1.90
N VAL A 112 1.26 21.19 -1.15
CA VAL A 112 1.05 21.24 0.29
C VAL A 112 2.05 20.29 0.93
N ALA A 113 2.91 20.86 1.75
CA ALA A 113 3.74 20.07 2.65
C ALA A 113 2.88 19.49 3.78
N ARG A 114 2.90 18.18 3.94
CA ARG A 114 2.34 17.47 5.09
C ARG A 114 3.47 17.12 6.04
N ILE A 115 3.25 17.28 7.33
CA ILE A 115 4.24 17.01 8.35
C ILE A 115 3.76 15.87 9.22
N LEU A 116 4.48 14.76 9.15
CA LEU A 116 4.33 13.65 10.07
C LEU A 116 5.26 13.86 11.26
N GLN A 117 4.67 14.02 12.44
CA GLN A 117 5.39 14.29 13.67
C GLN A 117 6.28 13.13 14.10
N PRO A 118 7.33 13.37 14.92
CA PRO A 118 8.11 12.32 15.55
C PRO A 118 7.23 11.33 16.32
N HIS A 119 7.64 10.06 16.30
CA HIS A 119 6.95 8.98 17.02
C HIS A 119 5.45 8.88 16.68
N ARG A 120 5.13 9.07 15.39
CA ARG A 120 3.77 8.97 14.86
C ARG A 120 3.73 8.14 13.60
N ALA A 121 2.61 7.49 13.40
CA ALA A 121 2.30 6.88 12.11
C ALA A 121 0.96 7.43 11.58
N GLU A 122 0.82 7.49 10.27
CA GLU A 122 -0.33 8.09 9.60
C GLU A 122 -0.70 7.29 8.36
N GLN A 123 -2.01 7.24 8.05
CA GLN A 123 -2.49 6.72 6.78
C GLN A 123 -2.28 7.75 5.68
N PHE A 124 -1.78 7.27 4.54
CA PHE A 124 -1.73 8.00 3.29
C PHE A 124 -2.44 7.22 2.20
N THR A 125 -3.48 7.81 1.59
CA THR A 125 -4.22 7.17 0.50
C THR A 125 -3.63 7.60 -0.84
N ILE A 126 -3.24 6.63 -1.66
CA ILE A 126 -2.74 6.80 -3.01
C ILE A 126 -3.88 6.54 -3.98
N ASP A 127 -4.25 7.54 -4.78
CA ASP A 127 -5.36 7.48 -5.72
C ASP A 127 -4.88 7.02 -7.11
N ALA A 128 -5.02 5.71 -7.37
CA ALA A 128 -4.73 5.13 -8.68
C ALA A 128 -5.84 5.39 -9.71
N GLY A 129 -7.06 5.77 -9.27
CA GLY A 129 -8.16 6.17 -10.14
C GLY A 129 -7.87 7.43 -10.94
N LEU A 130 -6.84 8.21 -10.55
CA LEU A 130 -6.36 9.37 -11.32
C LEU A 130 -5.51 8.99 -12.53
N LEU A 131 -5.13 7.74 -12.72
CA LEU A 131 -4.37 7.30 -13.88
C LEU A 131 -5.20 7.33 -15.17
N ALA A 132 -4.53 7.56 -16.30
CA ALA A 132 -5.17 7.57 -17.63
C ALA A 132 -5.81 6.23 -18.03
N ARG A 133 -5.41 5.15 -17.37
CA ARG A 133 -5.96 3.80 -17.54
C ARG A 133 -5.95 3.07 -16.20
N PRO A 134 -6.91 2.16 -15.97
CA PRO A 134 -6.90 1.29 -14.80
C PRO A 134 -5.63 0.45 -14.73
N LEU A 135 -5.25 0.04 -13.52
CA LEU A 135 -4.17 -0.90 -13.31
C LEU A 135 -4.63 -2.30 -13.74
N GLU A 136 -3.87 -2.90 -14.66
CA GLU A 136 -4.05 -4.27 -15.15
C GLU A 136 -3.09 -5.21 -14.42
N GLU A 137 -3.14 -6.51 -14.69
CA GLU A 137 -2.20 -7.47 -14.09
C GLU A 137 -0.75 -7.09 -14.40
N GLY A 138 0.12 -7.18 -13.39
CA GLY A 138 1.53 -6.84 -13.51
C GLY A 138 2.17 -6.37 -12.23
N LEU A 139 3.45 -6.02 -12.31
CA LEU A 139 4.23 -5.46 -11.22
C LEU A 139 4.29 -3.94 -11.36
N TYR A 140 4.02 -3.26 -10.26
CA TYR A 140 3.94 -1.80 -10.18
C TYR A 140 4.79 -1.27 -9.03
N ARG A 141 5.15 0.00 -9.11
CA ARG A 141 5.65 0.76 -7.97
C ARG A 141 5.06 2.15 -7.93
N VAL A 142 4.96 2.67 -6.73
CA VAL A 142 4.66 4.07 -6.45
C VAL A 142 5.83 4.69 -5.73
N SER A 143 6.09 5.96 -5.99
CA SER A 143 7.17 6.71 -5.38
C SER A 143 6.78 8.17 -5.16
N GLY A 144 7.39 8.79 -4.19
CA GLY A 144 7.20 10.20 -3.87
C GLY A 144 8.41 10.78 -3.17
N ASP A 145 8.39 12.08 -2.95
CA ASP A 145 9.44 12.79 -2.26
C ASP A 145 9.15 12.89 -0.75
N ALA A 146 10.20 12.85 0.04
CA ALA A 146 10.14 13.11 1.46
C ALA A 146 11.39 13.88 1.92
N GLN A 147 11.28 14.63 3.00
CA GLN A 147 12.37 15.40 3.60
C GLN A 147 12.29 15.29 5.13
N MET A 148 13.40 15.09 5.79
CA MET A 148 13.47 15.18 7.24
C MET A 148 13.72 16.63 7.66
N TRP A 149 12.96 17.09 8.63
CA TRP A 149 13.14 18.39 9.25
C TRP A 149 13.71 18.21 10.66
N LEU A 150 14.90 18.75 10.89
CA LEU A 150 15.61 18.58 12.15
C LEU A 150 15.04 19.43 13.30
N ASN A 151 14.27 20.46 12.99
CA ASN A 151 13.56 21.27 13.98
C ASN A 151 12.63 22.27 13.30
N SER A 152 11.40 22.41 13.78
CA SER A 152 10.43 23.38 13.26
C SER A 152 10.82 24.86 13.51
N GLU A 153 11.74 25.12 14.44
CA GLU A 153 12.19 26.47 14.79
C GLU A 153 13.36 26.98 13.94
N GLU A 154 14.09 26.09 13.26
CA GLU A 154 15.18 26.46 12.35
C GLU A 154 14.97 25.86 10.95
N PRO A 155 14.34 26.58 10.02
CA PRO A 155 14.05 26.07 8.67
C PRO A 155 15.29 25.82 7.80
N ALA A 156 16.50 25.92 8.35
CA ALA A 156 17.76 25.84 7.60
C ALA A 156 18.33 24.42 7.44
N PHE A 157 17.77 23.40 8.08
CA PHE A 157 18.33 22.05 8.01
C PHE A 157 17.30 21.05 7.51
N HIS A 158 17.14 21.01 6.18
CA HIS A 158 16.45 19.94 5.49
C HIS A 158 17.51 18.92 5.06
N GLU A 159 17.55 17.76 5.71
CA GLU A 159 18.26 16.65 5.11
C GLU A 159 17.32 15.98 4.08
N PRO A 160 17.71 16.00 2.79
CA PRO A 160 16.94 15.28 1.80
C PRO A 160 17.00 13.78 2.13
N VAL A 161 15.87 13.20 2.40
CA VAL A 161 15.75 11.74 2.49
C VAL A 161 15.66 11.23 1.06
N PRO A 162 16.26 10.09 0.73
CA PRO A 162 16.00 9.44 -0.54
C PRO A 162 14.49 9.34 -0.75
N GLY A 163 13.99 9.67 -1.93
CA GLY A 163 12.57 9.52 -2.25
C GLY A 163 12.10 8.11 -1.87
N TRP A 164 10.92 8.00 -1.27
CA TRP A 164 10.37 6.70 -0.94
C TRP A 164 9.82 6.01 -2.19
N GLN A 165 9.92 4.69 -2.22
CA GLN A 165 9.27 3.88 -3.24
C GLN A 165 8.80 2.55 -2.63
N VAL A 166 7.61 2.12 -3.01
CA VAL A 166 7.04 0.83 -2.63
C VAL A 166 6.48 0.13 -3.86
N GLU A 167 6.60 -1.19 -3.88
CA GLU A 167 6.18 -2.02 -5.01
C GLU A 167 4.97 -2.86 -4.62
N PHE A 168 4.14 -3.17 -5.61
CA PHE A 168 2.98 -4.04 -5.46
C PHE A 168 2.69 -4.77 -6.76
N ARG A 169 2.02 -5.90 -6.63
CA ARG A 169 1.55 -6.68 -7.77
C ARG A 169 0.05 -6.51 -7.95
N VAL A 170 -0.39 -6.41 -9.19
CA VAL A 170 -1.81 -6.56 -9.53
C VAL A 170 -2.01 -7.94 -10.12
N ALA A 171 -2.95 -8.72 -9.55
CA ALA A 171 -3.23 -10.09 -9.95
C ALA A 171 -4.74 -10.38 -9.85
N ALA A 172 -5.27 -11.16 -10.80
CA ALA A 172 -6.71 -11.44 -10.89
C ALA A 172 -7.31 -12.10 -9.63
N GLU A 173 -6.53 -12.92 -8.95
CA GLU A 173 -6.98 -13.66 -7.76
C GLU A 173 -6.67 -12.94 -6.44
N ALA A 174 -6.15 -11.69 -6.50
CA ALA A 174 -5.86 -10.93 -5.31
C ALA A 174 -7.16 -10.57 -4.57
N PRO A 175 -7.19 -10.67 -3.23
CA PRO A 175 -8.31 -10.15 -2.46
C PRO A 175 -8.38 -8.63 -2.58
N PRO A 176 -9.56 -8.04 -2.44
CA PRO A 176 -9.67 -6.59 -2.26
C PRO A 176 -8.93 -6.17 -0.99
N GLU A 177 -8.48 -4.91 -0.95
CA GLU A 177 -7.97 -4.32 0.28
C GLU A 177 -9.06 -4.36 1.35
N PRO A 178 -8.72 -4.72 2.62
CA PRO A 178 -9.73 -4.69 3.68
C PRO A 178 -10.24 -3.27 3.88
N ASP A 179 -11.55 -3.12 4.04
CA ASP A 179 -12.19 -1.82 4.28
C ASP A 179 -11.59 -1.11 5.50
N TYR A 180 -11.24 -1.89 6.52
CA TYR A 180 -10.68 -1.40 7.77
C TYR A 180 -9.56 -2.31 8.27
N ALA A 181 -8.49 -1.70 8.80
CA ALA A 181 -7.38 -2.42 9.43
C ALA A 181 -6.79 -1.61 10.59
N LEU A 182 -5.95 -2.25 11.38
CA LEU A 182 -5.16 -1.59 12.42
C LEU A 182 -3.68 -1.73 12.11
N PHE A 183 -2.95 -0.65 12.25
CA PHE A 183 -1.49 -0.67 12.28
C PHE A 183 -1.02 -0.31 13.69
N ILE A 184 -0.11 -1.12 14.25
CA ILE A 184 0.45 -0.87 15.56
C ILE A 184 1.82 -0.22 15.39
N HIS A 185 1.93 1.03 15.82
CA HIS A 185 3.16 1.81 15.74
C HIS A 185 4.21 1.31 16.75
N GLY A 186 5.49 1.42 16.38
CA GLY A 186 6.60 1.21 17.32
C GLY A 186 6.85 -0.24 17.71
N GLN A 187 6.56 -1.21 16.85
CA GLN A 187 6.84 -2.63 17.12
C GLN A 187 8.35 -2.95 17.13
N PRO A 188 8.82 -3.88 17.97
CA PRO A 188 8.06 -4.60 19.01
C PRO A 188 7.66 -3.70 20.16
N VAL A 189 6.51 -3.95 20.78
CA VAL A 189 6.00 -3.16 21.89
C VAL A 189 6.39 -3.76 23.24
N SER A 190 6.53 -2.89 24.24
CA SER A 190 6.61 -3.31 25.64
C SER A 190 5.24 -3.81 26.10
N GLY A 191 5.21 -4.93 26.83
CA GLY A 191 3.96 -5.47 27.38
C GLY A 191 3.31 -4.63 28.48
N MET A 192 3.92 -3.48 28.85
CA MET A 192 3.47 -2.64 29.96
C MET A 192 3.16 -1.20 29.54
N GLU A 193 3.67 -0.74 28.40
CA GLU A 193 3.51 0.63 27.94
C GLU A 193 2.27 0.77 27.02
N PRO A 194 1.67 1.96 26.95
CA PRO A 194 0.63 2.23 25.98
C PRO A 194 1.10 1.96 24.55
N ILE A 195 0.27 1.27 23.79
CA ILE A 195 0.49 1.02 22.36
C ILE A 195 -0.21 2.10 21.54
N GLN A 196 0.44 2.60 20.51
CA GLN A 196 -0.18 3.50 19.56
C GLN A 196 -0.78 2.69 18.41
N ILE A 197 -2.05 2.99 18.11
CA ILE A 197 -2.83 2.30 17.10
C ILE A 197 -3.22 3.31 16.03
N VAL A 198 -2.95 2.99 14.79
CA VAL A 198 -3.47 3.70 13.63
C VAL A 198 -4.62 2.89 13.05
N PHE A 199 -5.81 3.43 13.11
CA PHE A 199 -6.96 2.89 12.41
C PHE A 199 -6.86 3.28 10.93
N LEU A 200 -6.82 2.28 10.07
CA LEU A 200 -6.75 2.43 8.63
C LEU A 200 -8.15 2.27 8.04
N ASN A 201 -8.52 3.19 7.18
CA ASN A 201 -9.82 3.22 6.54
C ASN A 201 -9.63 3.36 5.03
N SER A 202 -9.79 2.27 4.29
CA SER A 202 -9.62 2.21 2.83
C SER A 202 -10.88 2.66 2.08
N THR A 203 -12.04 2.75 2.75
CA THR A 203 -13.30 3.08 2.09
C THR A 203 -13.36 4.52 1.58
N GLY A 204 -12.60 5.43 2.21
CA GLY A 204 -12.65 6.86 1.93
C GLY A 204 -13.90 7.55 2.49
N GLU A 205 -14.69 6.85 3.30
CA GLU A 205 -15.88 7.38 3.97
C GLU A 205 -15.72 7.34 5.49
N GLN A 206 -16.61 8.02 6.19
CA GLN A 206 -16.62 7.98 7.64
C GLN A 206 -16.99 6.59 8.14
N ALA A 207 -16.26 6.10 9.15
CA ALA A 207 -16.55 4.84 9.84
C ALA A 207 -16.94 5.05 11.29
N HIS A 208 -17.43 4.00 11.93
CA HIS A 208 -17.72 3.93 13.36
C HIS A 208 -16.96 2.74 13.97
N VAL A 209 -16.31 2.96 15.09
CA VAL A 209 -15.56 1.94 15.83
C VAL A 209 -16.15 1.82 17.22
N LEU A 210 -16.49 0.59 17.62
CA LEU A 210 -16.92 0.32 18.98
C LEU A 210 -15.70 0.33 19.91
N ASP A 211 -15.78 1.13 20.97
CA ASP A 211 -14.69 1.31 21.95
C ASP A 211 -14.62 0.13 22.93
N ILE A 212 -14.46 -1.08 22.37
CA ILE A 212 -14.27 -2.33 23.10
C ILE A 212 -13.25 -3.16 22.33
N PRO A 213 -11.94 -3.03 22.65
CA PRO A 213 -10.90 -3.78 21.98
C PRO A 213 -10.91 -5.25 22.42
N HIS A 214 -10.73 -6.17 21.49
CA HIS A 214 -10.48 -7.58 21.76
C HIS A 214 -9.02 -7.91 21.50
N LEU A 215 -8.37 -8.56 22.46
CA LEU A 215 -6.99 -9.00 22.34
C LEU A 215 -6.92 -10.51 22.25
N GLU A 216 -6.18 -11.03 21.30
CA GLU A 216 -5.88 -12.45 21.15
C GLU A 216 -4.37 -12.67 21.13
N ARG A 217 -3.93 -13.80 21.64
CA ARG A 217 -2.54 -14.24 21.61
C ARG A 217 -2.41 -15.47 20.72
N MET A 218 -1.36 -15.52 19.93
CA MET A 218 -1.00 -16.71 19.16
C MET A 218 -0.41 -17.77 20.09
N THR A 219 -0.99 -18.96 20.09
CA THR A 219 -0.47 -20.12 20.79
C THR A 219 0.68 -20.76 20.03
N GLU A 220 1.45 -21.63 20.70
CA GLU A 220 2.48 -22.44 20.04
C GLU A 220 1.93 -23.33 18.92
N GLY A 221 0.66 -23.71 19.00
CA GLY A 221 -0.05 -24.48 17.97
C GLY A 221 -0.54 -23.66 16.77
N GLY A 222 -0.31 -22.36 16.75
CA GLY A 222 -0.73 -21.45 15.67
C GLY A 222 -2.21 -21.04 15.74
N ALA A 223 -2.89 -21.27 16.84
CA ALA A 223 -4.26 -20.82 17.07
C ALA A 223 -4.29 -19.48 17.82
N TRP A 224 -5.31 -18.67 17.54
CA TRP A 224 -5.57 -17.44 18.29
C TRP A 224 -6.45 -17.75 19.51
N GLU A 225 -6.02 -17.32 20.70
CA GLU A 225 -6.76 -17.43 21.94
C GLU A 225 -7.01 -16.06 22.54
N GLU A 226 -8.24 -15.81 22.98
CA GLU A 226 -8.63 -14.55 23.59
C GLU A 226 -7.91 -14.32 24.92
N VAL A 227 -7.37 -13.13 25.09
CA VAL A 227 -6.78 -12.66 26.36
C VAL A 227 -7.89 -11.99 27.17
N PRO A 228 -8.25 -12.55 28.34
CA PRO A 228 -9.36 -12.01 29.11
C PRO A 228 -9.03 -10.63 29.69
N TYR A 229 -10.02 -9.78 29.75
CA TYR A 229 -9.89 -8.49 30.43
C TYR A 229 -9.67 -8.66 31.94
N ARG A 230 -9.03 -7.67 32.52
CA ARG A 230 -9.01 -7.55 33.98
C ARG A 230 -10.41 -7.25 34.51
N GLU A 231 -10.72 -7.70 35.73
CA GLU A 231 -12.03 -7.48 36.39
C GLU A 231 -12.46 -6.01 36.49
N GLN A 232 -11.48 -5.08 36.42
CA GLN A 232 -11.72 -3.64 36.57
C GLN A 232 -11.76 -2.90 35.21
N ALA A 233 -11.59 -3.60 34.07
CA ALA A 233 -11.68 -2.98 32.77
C ALA A 233 -13.10 -2.48 32.52
N GLY A 234 -13.23 -1.21 32.23
CA GLY A 234 -14.53 -0.56 31.94
C GLY A 234 -14.54 0.05 30.56
N PHE A 235 -15.61 -0.20 29.80
CA PHE A 235 -15.79 0.34 28.45
C PHE A 235 -17.07 1.15 28.38
N CYS A 236 -17.06 2.23 27.59
CA CYS A 236 -18.27 3.01 27.36
C CYS A 236 -19.27 2.29 26.47
N GLY A 237 -18.80 1.38 25.60
CA GLY A 237 -19.64 0.64 24.66
C GLY A 237 -20.36 1.53 23.64
N THR A 238 -19.89 2.75 23.46
CA THR A 238 -20.46 3.71 22.51
C THR A 238 -19.58 3.79 21.28
N PRO A 239 -20.14 3.61 20.06
CA PRO A 239 -19.35 3.76 18.84
C PRO A 239 -18.79 5.17 18.70
N SER A 240 -17.50 5.25 18.41
CA SER A 240 -16.80 6.49 18.09
C SER A 240 -16.71 6.68 16.60
N SER A 241 -16.92 7.91 16.13
CA SER A 241 -16.75 8.27 14.71
C SER A 241 -15.28 8.34 14.33
N MET A 242 -14.93 7.73 13.21
CA MET A 242 -13.59 7.70 12.62
C MET A 242 -13.59 8.39 11.26
N PRO A 243 -12.63 9.29 11.00
CA PRO A 243 -12.58 10.01 9.73
C PRO A 243 -12.15 9.09 8.55
N PRO A 244 -12.40 9.52 7.30
CA PRO A 244 -12.06 8.75 6.09
C PRO A 244 -10.57 8.41 5.91
N ASN A 245 -9.71 9.23 6.46
CA ASN A 245 -8.24 9.08 6.38
C ASN A 245 -7.63 8.43 7.62
N GLY A 246 -8.45 7.70 8.38
CA GLY A 246 -8.01 7.01 9.57
C GLY A 246 -7.81 7.93 10.78
N ARG A 247 -7.40 7.35 11.89
CA ARG A 247 -7.14 8.05 13.15
C ARG A 247 -6.10 7.30 13.97
N ILE A 248 -5.31 8.05 14.72
CA ILE A 248 -4.39 7.49 15.72
C ILE A 248 -4.95 7.67 17.13
N TRP A 249 -4.80 6.64 17.98
CA TRP A 249 -5.04 6.69 19.41
C TRP A 249 -4.10 5.77 20.17
N SER A 250 -4.19 5.74 21.48
CA SER A 250 -3.38 4.87 22.32
C SER A 250 -4.27 4.00 23.19
N GLU A 251 -3.89 2.73 23.33
CA GLU A 251 -4.46 1.81 24.30
C GLU A 251 -3.42 1.47 25.36
N ASP A 252 -3.87 1.30 26.59
CA ASP A 252 -3.04 0.84 27.69
C ASP A 252 -3.28 -0.65 27.96
N PRO A 253 -2.44 -1.55 27.43
CA PRO A 253 -2.61 -2.99 27.65
C PRO A 253 -2.57 -3.36 29.13
N ALA A 254 -1.73 -2.70 29.92
CA ALA A 254 -1.60 -2.99 31.34
C ALA A 254 -2.88 -2.66 32.13
N ALA A 255 -3.59 -1.62 31.71
CA ALA A 255 -4.89 -1.29 32.30
C ALA A 255 -5.99 -2.29 31.91
N LEU A 256 -6.02 -2.74 30.65
CA LEU A 256 -7.08 -3.59 30.11
C LEU A 256 -6.86 -5.08 30.38
N TRP A 257 -5.66 -5.59 30.17
CA TRP A 257 -5.35 -7.02 30.21
C TRP A 257 -4.28 -7.39 31.24
N GLY A 258 -3.57 -6.42 31.82
CA GLY A 258 -2.40 -6.62 32.63
C GLY A 258 -1.13 -6.66 31.79
N THR A 259 -0.01 -7.01 32.44
CA THR A 259 1.27 -7.16 31.73
C THR A 259 1.18 -8.28 30.70
N LEU A 260 1.45 -7.94 29.43
CA LEU A 260 1.46 -8.92 28.35
C LEU A 260 2.80 -9.67 28.35
N GLU A 261 2.73 -10.99 28.26
CA GLU A 261 3.88 -11.86 28.10
C GLU A 261 4.46 -11.73 26.67
N PRO A 262 5.76 -11.99 26.46
CA PRO A 262 6.32 -12.05 25.13
C PRO A 262 5.54 -12.98 24.19
N GLY A 263 5.26 -12.52 22.96
CA GLY A 263 4.51 -13.31 22.00
C GLY A 263 3.93 -12.48 20.86
N LEU A 264 3.24 -13.15 19.96
CA LEU A 264 2.51 -12.53 18.87
C LEU A 264 1.05 -12.33 19.29
N TYR A 265 0.54 -11.14 19.12
CA TYR A 265 -0.80 -10.72 19.50
C TYR A 265 -1.57 -10.18 18.30
N ARG A 266 -2.89 -10.24 18.39
CA ARG A 266 -3.82 -9.59 17.46
C ARG A 266 -4.84 -8.77 18.23
N LEU A 267 -4.89 -7.47 17.93
CA LEU A 267 -5.90 -6.56 18.46
C LEU A 267 -7.03 -6.41 17.44
N ARG A 268 -8.27 -6.42 17.92
CA ARG A 268 -9.47 -6.31 17.07
C ARG A 268 -10.46 -5.32 17.64
N TYR A 269 -11.15 -4.62 16.75
CA TYR A 269 -12.28 -3.74 17.07
C TYR A 269 -13.45 -4.03 16.15
N ALA A 270 -14.66 -3.99 16.68
CA ALA A 270 -15.86 -3.98 15.86
C ALA A 270 -15.99 -2.61 15.15
N VAL A 271 -16.24 -2.61 13.84
CA VAL A 271 -16.21 -1.44 12.98
C VAL A 271 -17.29 -1.53 11.91
N GLY A 272 -17.73 -0.40 11.37
CA GLY A 272 -18.65 -0.38 10.25
C GLY A 272 -18.95 1.03 9.75
N PRO A 273 -19.69 1.15 8.63
CA PRO A 273 -20.09 2.44 8.08
C PRO A 273 -21.20 3.12 8.93
N THR A 274 -21.77 2.40 9.87
CA THR A 274 -22.82 2.88 10.77
C THR A 274 -22.49 2.50 12.22
N GLU A 275 -23.24 3.04 13.17
CA GLU A 275 -23.13 2.71 14.60
C GLU A 275 -23.36 1.21 14.93
N LYS A 276 -23.87 0.41 13.98
CA LYS A 276 -24.06 -1.04 14.18
C LYS A 276 -22.78 -1.84 14.17
N THR A 277 -21.68 -1.30 13.62
CA THR A 277 -20.33 -1.91 13.64
C THR A 277 -20.32 -3.41 13.30
N GLU A 278 -20.83 -3.77 12.10
CA GLU A 278 -21.02 -5.18 11.68
C GLU A 278 -19.73 -5.82 11.12
N GLY A 279 -18.65 -5.04 10.93
CA GLY A 279 -17.35 -5.48 10.45
C GLY A 279 -16.30 -5.55 11.57
N GLU A 280 -15.07 -5.83 11.18
CA GLU A 280 -13.93 -5.90 12.08
C GLU A 280 -12.71 -5.19 11.47
N ALA A 281 -11.98 -4.45 12.31
CA ALA A 281 -10.63 -4.01 12.03
C ALA A 281 -9.65 -4.78 12.91
N ALA A 282 -8.60 -5.34 12.34
CA ALA A 282 -7.61 -6.12 13.07
C ALA A 282 -6.18 -5.68 12.73
N GLY A 283 -5.28 -5.81 13.71
CA GLY A 283 -3.85 -5.57 13.55
C GLY A 283 -3.05 -6.50 14.44
N GLN A 284 -1.93 -6.99 13.92
CA GLN A 284 -1.02 -7.88 14.65
C GLN A 284 0.17 -7.11 15.17
N PHE A 285 0.70 -7.53 16.32
CA PHE A 285 1.91 -6.96 16.90
C PHE A 285 2.64 -7.97 17.78
N THR A 286 3.94 -7.74 17.94
CA THR A 286 4.79 -8.57 18.78
C THR A 286 5.07 -7.85 20.10
N VAL A 287 4.93 -8.58 21.22
CA VAL A 287 5.38 -8.17 22.54
C VAL A 287 6.70 -8.88 22.82
N GLY A 288 7.72 -8.13 23.24
CA GLY A 288 9.01 -8.69 23.58
C GLY A 288 9.97 -7.63 24.07
N ALA A 289 11.09 -8.05 24.67
CA ALA A 289 12.16 -7.13 24.95
C ALA A 289 12.82 -6.68 23.63
N PRO A 290 13.15 -5.39 23.45
CA PRO A 290 13.79 -4.87 22.24
C PRO A 290 15.07 -5.62 21.83
N GLU A 291 15.77 -6.19 22.79
CA GLU A 291 17.02 -6.92 22.59
C GLU A 291 16.84 -8.33 21.98
N VAL A 292 15.61 -8.88 21.99
CA VAL A 292 15.33 -10.24 21.48
C VAL A 292 14.88 -10.23 20.01
N CYS A 293 14.44 -9.09 19.50
CA CYS A 293 13.98 -8.93 18.13
C CYS A 293 15.08 -8.53 17.13
N GLY A 294 16.34 -8.65 17.49
CA GLY A 294 17.44 -8.63 16.52
C GLY A 294 17.31 -9.83 15.59
N LEU A 295 16.55 -9.67 14.51
CA LEU A 295 16.75 -10.51 13.34
C LEU A 295 18.25 -10.38 13.00
N PRO A 296 18.99 -11.49 12.88
CA PRO A 296 20.36 -11.40 12.40
C PRO A 296 20.28 -10.74 11.03
N LEU A 297 20.80 -9.52 10.93
CA LEU A 297 21.19 -8.98 9.62
C LEU A 297 22.03 -10.09 9.01
N ALA A 298 21.55 -10.67 7.93
CA ALA A 298 22.31 -11.62 7.15
C ALA A 298 23.62 -10.89 6.78
N GLU A 299 24.71 -11.23 7.49
CA GLU A 299 26.03 -10.87 7.06
C GLU A 299 26.23 -11.54 5.70
N GLY A 300 26.00 -10.73 4.66
CA GLY A 300 26.22 -11.11 3.28
C GLY A 300 27.70 -11.30 3.04
N ALA A 301 28.04 -12.49 2.60
CA ALA A 301 29.30 -12.75 1.92
C ALA A 301 29.26 -12.16 0.49
#